data_52f25405852ee9e9efe3efd593e54d9d
#
_entry.id   52f25405852ee9e9efe3efd593e54d9d
#
_cell.length_a   1.000
_cell.length_b   1.000
_cell.length_c   1.000
_cell.angle_alpha   90.00
_cell.angle_beta   90.00
_cell.angle_gamma   90.00
#
_symmetry.space_group_name_H-M   'P 1'
#
loop_
_entity.id
_entity.type
_entity.pdbx_description
1 polymer ?
#
loop_
_entity_poly.entity_id
_entity_poly.type
_entity_poly.pdbx_seq_one_letter_code
_entity_poly.pdbx_strand_id
1 'polypeptide(L)'
;MRTFAIEDDFYLDNKPLKVISGAIHYFRVVPEYWQDRLEKLRLMGCNTVETYVPWNLHEAQEGVYQFDGILDLRRFIQTAQEVGLYVILRPAPYICAEWEFGGLPYWLLQDPMMKLRFDYPPFMEKITRYFAHLFPQVRDLQITQGGPIIMMQVENEYGSYANDKEYLRKMVAAMRQQGVETPLVTSDGPWHDMLENGSIKDLALPTINCGSNIKENFEKLRRFHGEKRPLMVMEFWIGWFDAWGDDQHHTTSTQDAVKELQDCLALGSVNIYMFHGGTNFGFMNGSNYYERLAPDVTSYDYDALLTEWGEPTAKYQAFKKVIADYAEIPEFPLSMKLERKAYGTFSVKERVSLFSMIDTISQPIIRNYPLSMEACNQATGYIYYRSLSGPARKIADYRLINTMDRAHTFINQELLRIDYDREIGQSYSF
;
A
#
# COMPACT_ATOMS: atom_id res chain seq x y z
N MET A 1 7.29 -0.44 32.39
CA MET A 1 7.64 -0.58 30.96
C MET A 1 6.65 -1.61 30.41
N ARG A 2 5.94 -1.31 29.35
CA ARG A 2 4.97 -2.25 28.75
C ARG A 2 5.72 -3.24 27.85
N THR A 3 5.19 -4.42 27.69
CA THR A 3 5.81 -5.47 26.89
C THR A 3 4.80 -6.11 25.95
N PHE A 4 5.24 -6.40 24.73
CA PHE A 4 4.51 -7.25 23.80
C PHE A 4 5.41 -8.41 23.40
N ALA A 5 4.94 -9.64 23.53
CA ALA A 5 5.68 -10.85 23.22
C ALA A 5 4.90 -11.76 22.27
N ILE A 6 5.64 -12.49 21.45
CA ILE A 6 5.13 -13.55 20.56
C ILE A 6 5.73 -14.86 21.07
N GLU A 7 4.93 -15.68 21.71
CA GLU A 7 5.31 -16.99 22.26
C GLU A 7 4.46 -18.10 21.60
N ASP A 8 3.66 -18.81 22.37
CA ASP A 8 2.63 -19.73 21.88
C ASP A 8 1.32 -18.99 21.49
N ASP A 9 1.18 -17.76 21.97
CA ASP A 9 0.16 -16.78 21.57
C ASP A 9 0.78 -15.37 21.59
N PHE A 10 -0.02 -14.33 21.29
CA PHE A 10 0.37 -12.95 21.52
C PHE A 10 0.09 -12.56 22.96
N TYR A 11 1.06 -11.90 23.60
CA TYR A 11 0.98 -11.46 24.99
C TYR A 11 1.25 -9.96 25.10
N LEU A 12 0.40 -9.26 25.84
CA LEU A 12 0.59 -7.88 26.24
C LEU A 12 0.69 -7.82 27.76
N ASP A 13 1.82 -7.34 28.29
CA ASP A 13 2.10 -7.30 29.73
C ASP A 13 1.83 -8.65 30.41
N ASN A 14 2.29 -9.73 29.78
CA ASN A 14 2.12 -11.14 30.16
C ASN A 14 0.67 -11.64 30.19
N LYS A 15 -0.28 -10.93 29.55
CA LYS A 15 -1.66 -11.38 29.38
C LYS A 15 -1.92 -11.71 27.92
N PRO A 16 -2.62 -12.81 27.64
CA PRO A 16 -3.00 -13.14 26.27
C PRO A 16 -3.75 -11.97 25.60
N LEU A 17 -3.39 -11.65 24.38
CA LEU A 17 -4.01 -10.62 23.56
C LEU A 17 -4.41 -11.21 22.22
N LYS A 18 -5.70 -11.31 21.95
CA LYS A 18 -6.17 -11.55 20.60
C LYS A 18 -6.05 -10.23 19.81
N VAL A 19 -5.17 -10.21 18.80
CA VAL A 19 -5.00 -9.04 17.94
C VAL A 19 -6.15 -8.99 16.93
N ILE A 20 -7.01 -7.99 17.05
CA ILE A 20 -8.08 -7.68 16.10
C ILE A 20 -7.77 -6.31 15.54
N SER A 21 -7.24 -6.30 14.33
CA SER A 21 -6.71 -5.12 13.65
C SER A 21 -7.49 -4.79 12.40
N GLY A 22 -7.38 -3.56 11.94
CA GLY A 22 -7.85 -3.16 10.61
C GLY A 22 -6.85 -2.20 9.95
N ALA A 23 -6.68 -2.37 8.64
CA ALA A 23 -5.76 -1.59 7.85
C ALA A 23 -6.36 -0.21 7.50
N ILE A 24 -5.61 0.84 7.81
CA ILE A 24 -5.85 2.22 7.41
C ILE A 24 -4.53 2.80 6.93
N HIS A 25 -4.42 3.11 5.66
CA HIS A 25 -3.23 3.75 5.11
C HIS A 25 -3.31 5.27 5.35
N TYR A 26 -2.52 5.80 6.31
CA TYR A 26 -2.56 7.21 6.67
C TYR A 26 -2.39 8.14 5.46
N PHE A 27 -1.58 7.76 4.48
CA PHE A 27 -1.30 8.51 3.26
C PHE A 27 -2.44 8.49 2.23
N ARG A 28 -3.49 7.68 2.45
CA ARG A 28 -4.73 7.62 1.65
C ARG A 28 -5.90 8.37 2.30
N VAL A 29 -5.67 9.04 3.43
CA VAL A 29 -6.66 9.78 4.20
C VAL A 29 -6.07 11.12 4.63
N VAL A 30 -6.77 12.22 4.38
CA VAL A 30 -6.30 13.52 4.85
C VAL A 30 -6.24 13.56 6.39
N PRO A 31 -5.24 14.24 6.98
CA PRO A 31 -4.99 14.21 8.43
C PRO A 31 -6.17 14.59 9.30
N GLU A 32 -7.03 15.48 8.80
CA GLU A 32 -8.23 15.94 9.49
C GLU A 32 -9.24 14.82 9.78
N TYR A 33 -9.16 13.71 9.03
CA TYR A 33 -10.08 12.56 9.18
C TYR A 33 -9.44 11.34 9.83
N TRP A 34 -8.13 11.35 10.16
CA TRP A 34 -7.49 10.21 10.81
C TRP A 34 -8.19 9.79 12.10
N GLN A 35 -8.49 10.75 12.96
CA GLN A 35 -9.17 10.47 14.22
C GLN A 35 -10.54 9.81 14.02
N ASP A 36 -11.36 10.31 13.10
CA ASP A 36 -12.67 9.72 12.76
C ASP A 36 -12.56 8.26 12.31
N ARG A 37 -11.58 7.96 11.45
CA ARG A 37 -11.37 6.59 10.95
C ARG A 37 -10.90 5.64 12.06
N LEU A 38 -9.99 6.11 12.91
CA LEU A 38 -9.47 5.36 14.05
C LEU A 38 -10.53 5.13 15.13
N GLU A 39 -11.35 6.14 15.44
CA GLU A 39 -12.48 6.01 16.37
C GLU A 39 -13.49 4.97 15.87
N LYS A 40 -13.81 4.96 14.58
CA LYS A 40 -14.71 3.95 13.99
C LYS A 40 -14.13 2.55 14.03
N LEU A 41 -12.81 2.41 13.82
CA LEU A 41 -12.12 1.14 14.01
C LEU A 41 -12.23 0.66 15.46
N ARG A 42 -12.00 1.54 16.43
CA ARG A 42 -12.12 1.22 17.84
C ARG A 42 -13.56 0.87 18.23
N LEU A 43 -14.56 1.62 17.72
CA LEU A 43 -15.99 1.38 17.94
C LEU A 43 -16.51 0.08 17.32
N MET A 44 -15.79 -0.49 16.37
CA MET A 44 -16.08 -1.82 15.83
C MET A 44 -15.61 -2.95 16.77
N GLY A 45 -14.75 -2.65 17.75
CA GLY A 45 -14.17 -3.61 18.68
C GLY A 45 -12.73 -3.99 18.37
N CYS A 46 -12.13 -3.41 17.36
CA CYS A 46 -10.71 -3.59 17.09
C CYS A 46 -9.85 -2.96 18.19
N ASN A 47 -8.73 -3.60 18.50
CA ASN A 47 -7.75 -3.12 19.47
C ASN A 47 -6.47 -2.60 18.80
N THR A 48 -6.33 -2.78 17.50
CA THR A 48 -5.10 -2.47 16.76
C THR A 48 -5.45 -1.85 15.40
N VAL A 49 -4.64 -0.92 14.94
CA VAL A 49 -4.63 -0.43 13.56
C VAL A 49 -3.33 -0.87 12.88
N GLU A 50 -3.41 -1.19 11.61
CA GLU A 50 -2.24 -1.46 10.76
C GLU A 50 -2.07 -0.33 9.75
N THR A 51 -0.82 0.02 9.43
CA THR A 51 -0.51 0.89 8.31
C THR A 51 0.82 0.55 7.66
N TYR A 52 0.87 0.70 6.34
CA TYR A 52 2.10 0.72 5.57
C TYR A 52 2.80 2.08 5.64
N VAL A 53 4.06 2.14 5.20
CA VAL A 53 4.84 3.37 5.04
C VAL A 53 5.43 3.40 3.63
N PRO A 54 4.93 4.25 2.71
CA PRO A 54 5.39 4.30 1.33
C PRO A 54 6.68 5.11 1.22
N TRP A 55 7.77 4.46 0.85
CA TRP A 55 9.08 5.10 0.72
C TRP A 55 9.07 6.23 -0.33
N ASN A 56 8.39 6.01 -1.46
CA ASN A 56 8.32 6.98 -2.56
C ASN A 56 7.65 8.32 -2.21
N LEU A 57 6.84 8.37 -1.15
CA LEU A 57 6.31 9.63 -0.64
C LEU A 57 7.26 10.32 0.35
N HIS A 58 7.90 9.52 1.22
CA HIS A 58 8.79 10.06 2.23
C HIS A 58 10.16 10.50 1.69
N GLU A 59 10.57 9.97 0.55
CA GLU A 59 11.80 10.32 -0.18
C GLU A 59 11.47 10.44 -1.68
N ALA A 60 10.57 11.36 -2.03
CA ALA A 60 10.13 11.58 -3.41
C ALA A 60 11.29 12.01 -4.33
N GLN A 61 12.32 12.64 -3.79
CA GLN A 61 13.60 12.92 -4.44
C GLN A 61 14.71 12.33 -3.58
N GLU A 62 15.70 11.71 -4.20
CA GLU A 62 16.80 11.07 -3.48
C GLU A 62 17.48 12.03 -2.49
N GLY A 63 17.52 11.63 -1.22
CA GLY A 63 18.11 12.41 -0.12
C GLY A 63 17.24 13.54 0.43
N VAL A 64 15.99 13.71 -0.06
CA VAL A 64 15.05 14.72 0.46
C VAL A 64 13.91 14.01 1.17
N TYR A 65 13.84 14.14 2.48
CA TYR A 65 12.89 13.42 3.33
C TYR A 65 11.78 14.33 3.82
N GLN A 66 10.53 13.80 3.85
CA GLN A 66 9.34 14.52 4.31
C GLN A 66 8.54 13.65 5.26
N PHE A 67 8.21 14.22 6.45
CA PHE A 67 7.41 13.56 7.50
C PHE A 67 6.41 14.56 8.15
N ASP A 68 5.77 15.37 7.33
CA ASP A 68 4.79 16.36 7.77
C ASP A 68 3.50 16.34 6.92
N GLY A 69 2.47 17.05 7.34
CA GLY A 69 1.19 17.09 6.64
C GLY A 69 0.54 15.70 6.56
N ILE A 70 0.18 15.27 5.35
CA ILE A 70 -0.37 13.93 5.10
C ILE A 70 0.66 12.81 5.32
N LEU A 71 1.95 13.15 5.40
CA LEU A 71 3.06 12.24 5.64
C LEU A 71 3.53 12.22 7.11
N ASP A 72 2.78 12.87 8.02
CA ASP A 72 3.09 12.86 9.45
C ASP A 72 2.69 11.52 10.10
N LEU A 73 3.51 10.50 9.82
CA LEU A 73 3.36 9.14 10.37
C LEU A 73 3.34 9.16 11.90
N ARG A 74 4.19 10.00 12.52
CA ARG A 74 4.24 10.12 13.97
C ARG A 74 2.92 10.55 14.55
N ARG A 75 2.32 11.60 14.01
CA ARG A 75 1.00 12.10 14.43
C ARG A 75 -0.10 11.04 14.24
N PHE A 76 -0.10 10.31 13.12
CA PHE A 76 -1.07 9.23 12.90
C PHE A 76 -0.97 8.16 14.01
N ILE A 77 0.25 7.71 14.35
CA ILE A 77 0.49 6.71 15.40
C ILE A 77 0.09 7.25 16.77
N GLN A 78 0.38 8.51 17.07
CA GLN A 78 -0.03 9.16 18.33
C GLN A 78 -1.56 9.27 18.42
N THR A 79 -2.24 9.64 17.33
CA THR A 79 -3.72 9.67 17.28
C THR A 79 -4.30 8.27 17.51
N ALA A 80 -3.70 7.21 16.96
CA ALA A 80 -4.11 5.85 17.25
C ALA A 80 -3.97 5.51 18.75
N GLN A 81 -2.88 5.92 19.39
CA GLN A 81 -2.68 5.75 20.84
C GLN A 81 -3.73 6.51 21.67
N GLU A 82 -4.04 7.73 21.30
CA GLU A 82 -5.05 8.57 21.98
C GLU A 82 -6.45 7.95 21.89
N VAL A 83 -6.79 7.33 20.78
CA VAL A 83 -8.04 6.58 20.58
C VAL A 83 -8.05 5.24 21.34
N GLY A 84 -6.88 4.78 21.81
CA GLY A 84 -6.73 3.52 22.54
C GLY A 84 -6.49 2.31 21.66
N LEU A 85 -5.86 2.51 20.49
CA LEU A 85 -5.43 1.46 19.57
C LEU A 85 -3.94 1.20 19.68
N TYR A 86 -3.55 -0.08 19.57
CA TYR A 86 -2.18 -0.47 19.25
C TYR A 86 -1.91 -0.30 17.75
N VAL A 87 -0.65 -0.43 17.36
CA VAL A 87 -0.23 -0.24 15.97
C VAL A 87 0.63 -1.41 15.50
N ILE A 88 0.29 -1.94 14.34
CA ILE A 88 1.17 -2.78 13.52
C ILE A 88 1.75 -1.86 12.45
N LEU A 89 3.08 -1.70 12.44
CA LEU A 89 3.76 -0.87 11.46
C LEU A 89 4.42 -1.75 10.39
N ARG A 90 4.16 -1.43 9.13
CA ARG A 90 4.73 -2.15 7.98
C ARG A 90 5.65 -1.22 7.18
N PRO A 91 6.89 -0.98 7.67
CA PRO A 91 7.81 0.01 7.12
C PRO A 91 8.69 -0.56 6.00
N ALA A 92 8.31 -1.68 5.41
CA ALA A 92 9.07 -2.35 4.39
C ALA A 92 9.35 -1.40 3.20
N PRO A 93 10.48 -1.52 2.49
CA PRO A 93 10.74 -0.65 1.34
C PRO A 93 9.72 -0.84 0.22
N TYR A 94 9.22 -2.06 0.03
CA TYR A 94 8.14 -2.42 -0.89
C TYR A 94 6.87 -2.71 -0.08
N ILE A 95 5.76 -2.08 -0.43
CA ILE A 95 4.48 -2.22 0.27
C ILE A 95 3.39 -2.90 -0.56
N CYS A 96 3.59 -3.11 -1.87
CA CYS A 96 2.53 -3.54 -2.79
C CYS A 96 1.34 -2.56 -2.79
N ALA A 97 0.24 -2.93 -2.19
CA ALA A 97 -0.90 -2.09 -1.79
C ALA A 97 -1.54 -1.32 -2.96
N GLU A 98 -1.41 -1.81 -4.19
CA GLU A 98 -1.89 -1.12 -5.40
C GLU A 98 -1.45 0.36 -5.40
N TRP A 99 -0.23 0.59 -4.94
CA TRP A 99 0.42 1.89 -4.84
C TRP A 99 1.49 2.03 -5.90
N GLU A 100 1.71 3.26 -6.40
CA GLU A 100 2.71 3.55 -7.43
C GLU A 100 4.06 2.90 -7.12
N PHE A 101 4.53 2.07 -8.05
CA PHE A 101 5.76 1.28 -7.97
C PHE A 101 5.90 0.45 -6.68
N GLY A 102 4.75 0.04 -6.08
CA GLY A 102 4.72 -0.67 -4.80
C GLY A 102 5.37 0.10 -3.65
N GLY A 103 5.38 1.43 -3.72
CA GLY A 103 5.98 2.31 -2.73
C GLY A 103 7.48 2.54 -2.89
N LEU A 104 8.14 1.92 -3.86
CA LEU A 104 9.54 2.18 -4.16
C LEU A 104 9.72 3.52 -4.89
N PRO A 105 10.77 4.30 -4.60
CA PRO A 105 11.01 5.54 -5.32
C PRO A 105 11.46 5.30 -6.78
N TYR A 106 10.91 6.08 -7.71
CA TYR A 106 11.24 6.02 -9.13
C TYR A 106 12.74 6.23 -9.42
N TRP A 107 13.41 7.07 -8.63
CA TRP A 107 14.82 7.40 -8.84
C TRP A 107 15.76 6.20 -8.67
N LEU A 108 15.29 5.10 -8.06
CA LEU A 108 16.01 3.82 -8.08
C LEU A 108 16.24 3.30 -9.51
N LEU A 109 15.30 3.56 -10.43
CA LEU A 109 15.38 3.13 -11.83
C LEU A 109 16.30 4.01 -12.71
N GLN A 110 16.86 5.09 -12.16
CA GLN A 110 17.88 5.88 -12.85
C GLN A 110 19.20 5.13 -13.00
N ASP A 111 19.47 4.18 -12.11
CA ASP A 111 20.55 3.21 -12.27
C ASP A 111 20.04 1.97 -13.02
N PRO A 112 20.41 1.77 -14.29
CA PRO A 112 19.93 0.63 -15.07
C PRO A 112 20.46 -0.73 -14.58
N MET A 113 21.41 -0.73 -13.66
CA MET A 113 21.95 -1.93 -13.02
C MET A 113 21.32 -2.22 -11.66
N MET A 114 20.40 -1.38 -11.19
CA MET A 114 19.75 -1.56 -9.90
C MET A 114 19.00 -2.88 -9.83
N LYS A 115 19.27 -3.64 -8.77
CA LYS A 115 18.54 -4.87 -8.44
C LYS A 115 17.69 -4.60 -7.20
N LEU A 116 16.39 -4.48 -7.44
CA LEU A 116 15.42 -4.19 -6.39
C LEU A 116 15.09 -5.46 -5.58
N ARG A 117 14.92 -5.29 -4.27
CA ARG A 117 14.48 -6.37 -3.37
C ARG A 117 15.40 -7.61 -3.40
N PHE A 118 16.71 -7.36 -3.44
CA PHE A 118 17.77 -8.38 -3.34
C PHE A 118 18.90 -7.89 -2.45
N ASP A 119 19.74 -8.81 -1.98
CA ASP A 119 21.03 -8.50 -1.34
C ASP A 119 22.00 -7.92 -2.38
N TYR A 120 21.67 -6.71 -2.81
CA TYR A 120 22.49 -5.92 -3.74
C TYR A 120 22.99 -4.67 -3.00
N PRO A 121 24.32 -4.51 -2.83
CA PRO A 121 24.87 -3.46 -1.99
C PRO A 121 24.33 -2.05 -2.29
N PRO A 122 24.20 -1.58 -3.55
CA PRO A 122 23.65 -0.26 -3.83
C PRO A 122 22.19 -0.10 -3.36
N PHE A 123 21.36 -1.13 -3.47
CA PHE A 123 19.99 -1.10 -2.99
C PHE A 123 19.91 -1.11 -1.46
N MET A 124 20.69 -1.99 -0.81
CA MET A 124 20.77 -2.08 0.63
C MET A 124 21.29 -0.79 1.29
N GLU A 125 22.24 -0.11 0.66
CA GLU A 125 22.74 1.19 1.12
C GLU A 125 21.62 2.25 1.12
N LYS A 126 20.82 2.31 0.05
CA LYS A 126 19.70 3.24 -0.06
C LYS A 126 18.61 2.95 0.98
N ILE A 127 18.26 1.67 1.20
CA ILE A 127 17.32 1.27 2.26
C ILE A 127 17.86 1.66 3.64
N THR A 128 19.13 1.38 3.93
CA THR A 128 19.72 1.70 5.23
C THR A 128 19.68 3.21 5.50
N ARG A 129 19.95 4.01 4.47
CA ARG A 129 19.82 5.47 4.53
C ARG A 129 18.37 5.91 4.78
N TYR A 130 17.41 5.34 4.07
CA TYR A 130 15.99 5.62 4.30
C TYR A 130 15.56 5.26 5.73
N PHE A 131 15.93 4.09 6.22
CA PHE A 131 15.63 3.67 7.59
C PHE A 131 16.24 4.56 8.65
N ALA A 132 17.43 5.12 8.39
CA ALA A 132 18.07 6.08 9.29
C ALA A 132 17.27 7.39 9.44
N HIS A 133 16.35 7.70 8.52
CA HIS A 133 15.44 8.85 8.60
C HIS A 133 14.04 8.48 9.07
N LEU A 134 13.55 7.30 8.69
CA LEU A 134 12.21 6.82 9.07
C LEU A 134 12.13 6.44 10.55
N PHE A 135 13.01 5.56 11.03
CA PHE A 135 12.87 5.01 12.39
C PHE A 135 13.04 6.04 13.51
N PRO A 136 13.85 7.10 13.40
CA PRO A 136 13.84 8.18 14.38
C PRO A 136 12.47 8.84 14.59
N GLN A 137 11.57 8.79 13.61
CA GLN A 137 10.22 9.34 13.71
C GLN A 137 9.32 8.50 14.64
N VAL A 138 9.61 7.20 14.82
CA VAL A 138 8.69 6.25 15.45
C VAL A 138 9.33 5.35 16.53
N ARG A 139 10.65 5.36 16.71
CA ARG A 139 11.33 4.44 17.63
C ARG A 139 10.90 4.60 19.09
N ASP A 140 10.58 5.83 19.52
CA ASP A 140 10.08 6.12 20.87
C ASP A 140 8.57 5.85 21.02
N LEU A 141 7.88 5.49 19.92
CA LEU A 141 6.48 5.08 19.91
C LEU A 141 6.32 3.55 19.98
N GLN A 142 7.39 2.80 20.15
CA GLN A 142 7.34 1.36 20.39
C GLN A 142 6.77 1.05 21.78
N ILE A 143 6.13 -0.11 21.94
CA ILE A 143 5.50 -0.53 23.20
C ILE A 143 6.52 -0.57 24.35
N THR A 144 7.76 -0.94 24.08
CA THR A 144 8.88 -0.95 25.03
C THR A 144 9.24 0.44 25.55
N GLN A 145 8.91 1.48 24.80
CA GLN A 145 9.12 2.88 25.15
C GLN A 145 7.83 3.58 25.64
N GLY A 146 6.72 2.82 25.79
CA GLY A 146 5.42 3.34 26.22
C GLY A 146 4.50 3.80 25.10
N GLY A 147 4.89 3.63 23.84
CA GLY A 147 4.08 3.92 22.67
C GLY A 147 3.12 2.78 22.30
N PRO A 148 2.38 2.90 21.20
CA PRO A 148 1.38 1.93 20.79
C PRO A 148 1.90 0.85 19.83
N ILE A 149 3.10 0.98 19.24
CA ILE A 149 3.61 0.03 18.24
C ILE A 149 3.98 -1.29 18.91
N ILE A 150 3.25 -2.37 18.59
CA ILE A 150 3.40 -3.69 19.18
C ILE A 150 4.25 -4.64 18.32
N MET A 151 4.19 -4.52 17.00
CA MET A 151 5.00 -5.32 16.08
C MET A 151 5.29 -4.55 14.79
N MET A 152 6.35 -4.97 14.07
CA MET A 152 6.70 -4.43 12.76
C MET A 152 6.90 -5.56 11.75
N GLN A 153 6.55 -5.30 10.49
CA GLN A 153 6.74 -6.26 9.41
C GLN A 153 8.08 -6.04 8.70
N VAL A 154 8.67 -7.13 8.25
CA VAL A 154 9.87 -7.17 7.41
C VAL A 154 9.43 -7.49 5.99
N GLU A 155 9.66 -6.60 5.04
CA GLU A 155 9.28 -6.74 3.64
C GLU A 155 7.75 -6.91 3.44
N ASN A 156 7.31 -7.22 2.24
CA ASN A 156 5.91 -7.58 1.96
C ASN A 156 5.82 -8.62 0.86
N GLU A 157 5.15 -9.74 1.15
CA GLU A 157 4.90 -10.84 0.21
C GLU A 157 6.16 -11.23 -0.59
N TYR A 158 7.30 -11.22 0.11
CA TYR A 158 8.59 -11.43 -0.54
C TYR A 158 8.69 -12.80 -1.21
N GLY A 159 7.98 -13.78 -0.66
CA GLY A 159 7.95 -15.14 -1.20
C GLY A 159 7.27 -15.27 -2.57
N SER A 160 6.47 -14.30 -2.98
CA SER A 160 5.91 -14.21 -4.33
C SER A 160 6.88 -13.59 -5.33
N TYR A 161 7.89 -12.87 -4.84
CA TYR A 161 8.87 -12.14 -5.65
C TYR A 161 10.19 -12.90 -5.79
N ALA A 162 10.74 -13.39 -4.67
CA ALA A 162 12.05 -14.05 -4.65
C ALA A 162 12.23 -14.93 -3.39
N ASN A 163 13.45 -15.45 -3.19
CA ASN A 163 13.82 -16.29 -2.06
C ASN A 163 15.19 -15.94 -1.46
N ASP A 164 15.64 -14.69 -1.59
CA ASP A 164 16.93 -14.23 -1.07
C ASP A 164 16.85 -14.01 0.45
N LYS A 165 17.23 -15.05 1.21
CA LYS A 165 17.23 -15.03 2.68
C LYS A 165 18.24 -14.05 3.26
N GLU A 166 19.36 -13.82 2.58
CA GLU A 166 20.37 -12.85 3.04
C GLU A 166 19.83 -11.43 2.97
N TYR A 167 19.09 -11.11 1.92
CA TYR A 167 18.37 -9.84 1.83
C TYR A 167 17.43 -9.63 3.02
N LEU A 168 16.56 -10.60 3.32
CA LEU A 168 15.64 -10.51 4.46
C LEU A 168 16.36 -10.38 5.81
N ARG A 169 17.47 -11.13 6.01
CA ARG A 169 18.29 -11.02 7.23
C ARG A 169 18.95 -9.65 7.38
N LYS A 170 19.45 -9.10 6.28
CA LYS A 170 20.03 -7.75 6.27
C LYS A 170 18.96 -6.68 6.52
N MET A 171 17.72 -6.87 6.04
CA MET A 171 16.59 -6.02 6.36
C MET A 171 16.32 -5.99 7.86
N VAL A 172 16.25 -7.16 8.51
CA VAL A 172 16.11 -7.26 9.98
C VAL A 172 17.27 -6.55 10.68
N ALA A 173 18.50 -6.79 10.23
CA ALA A 173 19.68 -6.15 10.83
C ALA A 173 19.63 -4.62 10.72
N ALA A 174 19.24 -4.11 9.54
CA ALA A 174 19.07 -2.67 9.31
C ALA A 174 17.99 -2.06 10.22
N MET A 175 16.84 -2.73 10.37
CA MET A 175 15.79 -2.31 11.31
C MET A 175 16.28 -2.29 12.76
N ARG A 176 16.97 -3.35 13.21
CA ARG A 176 17.52 -3.45 14.58
C ARG A 176 18.58 -2.40 14.85
N GLN A 177 19.44 -2.08 13.88
CA GLN A 177 20.43 -1.00 13.99
C GLN A 177 19.80 0.37 14.21
N GLN A 178 18.58 0.58 13.72
CA GLN A 178 17.83 1.83 13.92
C GLN A 178 17.01 1.85 15.22
N GLY A 179 17.16 0.84 16.07
CA GLY A 179 16.51 0.78 17.38
C GLY A 179 15.12 0.16 17.36
N VAL A 180 14.80 -0.67 16.37
CA VAL A 180 13.56 -1.48 16.40
C VAL A 180 13.72 -2.59 17.44
N GLU A 181 12.91 -2.56 18.49
CA GLU A 181 12.91 -3.52 19.62
C GLU A 181 11.70 -4.46 19.57
N THR A 182 10.57 -4.00 19.02
CA THR A 182 9.35 -4.81 18.94
C THR A 182 9.56 -6.10 18.15
N PRO A 183 8.76 -7.14 18.42
CA PRO A 183 8.74 -8.35 17.62
C PRO A 183 8.52 -8.05 16.12
N LEU A 184 9.14 -8.87 15.28
CA LEU A 184 9.05 -8.78 13.84
C LEU A 184 8.17 -9.89 13.27
N VAL A 185 7.50 -9.59 12.16
CA VAL A 185 6.67 -10.52 11.40
C VAL A 185 7.03 -10.48 9.92
N THR A 186 6.81 -11.56 9.19
CA THR A 186 6.74 -11.59 7.72
C THR A 186 5.33 -11.94 7.31
N SER A 187 4.93 -11.60 6.09
CA SER A 187 3.59 -11.88 5.60
C SER A 187 3.66 -12.30 4.14
N ASP A 188 3.12 -13.49 3.83
CA ASP A 188 3.19 -14.12 2.52
C ASP A 188 1.89 -14.88 2.22
N GLY A 189 1.63 -15.19 0.94
CA GLY A 189 0.54 -16.06 0.55
C GLY A 189 0.74 -17.49 1.07
N PRO A 190 -0.33 -18.20 1.52
CA PRO A 190 -0.23 -19.57 2.05
C PRO A 190 -0.24 -20.65 0.96
N TRP A 191 0.19 -20.34 -0.25
CA TRP A 191 0.19 -21.24 -1.40
C TRP A 191 1.56 -21.30 -2.07
N HIS A 192 1.80 -22.39 -2.80
CA HIS A 192 3.10 -22.74 -3.35
C HIS A 192 4.22 -22.67 -2.30
N ASP A 193 5.38 -22.18 -2.67
CA ASP A 193 6.54 -22.05 -1.79
C ASP A 193 6.67 -20.64 -1.16
N MET A 194 5.60 -19.81 -1.23
CA MET A 194 5.68 -18.41 -0.80
C MET A 194 6.06 -18.27 0.67
N LEU A 195 5.45 -19.06 1.56
CA LEU A 195 5.83 -19.05 2.98
C LEU A 195 7.30 -19.43 3.19
N GLU A 196 7.78 -20.47 2.51
CA GLU A 196 9.19 -20.86 2.61
C GLU A 196 10.10 -19.78 2.04
N ASN A 197 9.76 -19.22 0.89
CA ASN A 197 10.58 -18.21 0.22
C ASN A 197 10.61 -16.87 0.95
N GLY A 198 9.48 -16.41 1.53
CA GLY A 198 9.35 -15.08 2.15
C GLY A 198 9.70 -15.03 3.65
N SER A 199 9.82 -16.18 4.32
CA SER A 199 9.96 -16.21 5.78
C SER A 199 11.38 -16.37 6.28
N ILE A 200 11.65 -15.85 7.47
CA ILE A 200 12.87 -16.01 8.28
C ILE A 200 12.46 -16.37 9.71
N LYS A 201 11.97 -17.60 9.90
CA LYS A 201 11.32 -18.10 11.14
C LYS A 201 12.10 -17.92 12.44
N ASP A 202 13.41 -17.83 12.35
CA ASP A 202 14.31 -17.58 13.47
C ASP A 202 14.37 -16.11 13.91
N LEU A 203 13.92 -15.18 13.08
CA LEU A 203 14.00 -13.73 13.32
C LEU A 203 12.64 -13.02 13.34
N ALA A 204 11.65 -13.60 12.66
CA ALA A 204 10.31 -13.01 12.53
C ALA A 204 9.23 -14.10 12.53
N LEU A 205 8.05 -13.80 13.07
CA LEU A 205 6.89 -14.69 12.98
C LEU A 205 6.32 -14.66 11.56
N PRO A 206 6.21 -15.80 10.86
CA PRO A 206 5.46 -15.89 9.62
C PRO A 206 3.96 -15.67 9.87
N THR A 207 3.34 -14.83 9.07
CA THR A 207 1.89 -14.63 8.99
C THR A 207 1.43 -14.82 7.55
N ILE A 208 0.12 -14.85 7.30
CA ILE A 208 -0.42 -15.09 5.95
C ILE A 208 -1.31 -13.95 5.47
N ASN A 209 -1.40 -13.83 4.13
CA ASN A 209 -2.34 -12.95 3.43
C ASN A 209 -3.31 -13.81 2.63
N CYS A 210 -4.62 -13.72 2.92
CA CYS A 210 -5.66 -14.41 2.17
C CYS A 210 -7.05 -13.92 2.56
N GLY A 211 -8.03 -14.03 1.64
CA GLY A 211 -9.42 -13.63 1.88
C GLY A 211 -10.41 -14.79 2.03
N SER A 212 -9.98 -16.04 1.86
CA SER A 212 -10.85 -17.21 1.90
C SER A 212 -10.09 -18.46 2.33
N ASN A 213 -10.86 -19.55 2.62
CA ASN A 213 -10.31 -20.85 3.04
C ASN A 213 -9.41 -20.74 4.30
N ILE A 214 -9.77 -19.86 5.23
CA ILE A 214 -8.94 -19.51 6.40
C ILE A 214 -8.53 -20.74 7.21
N LYS A 215 -9.44 -21.69 7.46
CA LYS A 215 -9.10 -22.90 8.22
C LYS A 215 -7.98 -23.69 7.56
N GLU A 216 -8.09 -23.94 6.24
CA GLU A 216 -7.07 -24.68 5.50
C GLU A 216 -5.74 -23.93 5.47
N ASN A 217 -5.78 -22.60 5.27
CA ASN A 217 -4.60 -21.77 5.20
C ASN A 217 -3.91 -21.65 6.57
N PHE A 218 -4.66 -21.60 7.67
CA PHE A 218 -4.10 -21.69 9.01
C PHE A 218 -3.49 -23.07 9.30
N GLU A 219 -4.05 -24.15 8.81
CA GLU A 219 -3.41 -25.46 8.91
C GLU A 219 -2.08 -25.53 8.15
N LYS A 220 -2.00 -24.91 6.97
CA LYS A 220 -0.72 -24.78 6.22
C LYS A 220 0.30 -23.96 7.03
N LEU A 221 -0.10 -22.81 7.57
CA LEU A 221 0.76 -21.97 8.39
C LEU A 221 1.25 -22.72 9.65
N ARG A 222 0.35 -23.43 10.35
CA ARG A 222 0.67 -24.23 11.52
C ARG A 222 1.70 -25.32 11.22
N ARG A 223 1.53 -26.05 10.11
CA ARG A 223 2.52 -27.05 9.66
C ARG A 223 3.86 -26.41 9.31
N PHE A 224 3.84 -25.20 8.79
CA PHE A 224 5.05 -24.49 8.37
C PHE A 224 5.87 -23.98 9.56
N HIS A 225 5.26 -23.28 10.53
CA HIS A 225 6.03 -22.64 11.62
C HIS A 225 5.97 -23.41 12.96
N GLY A 226 5.21 -24.51 13.05
CA GLY A 226 5.04 -25.34 14.24
C GLY A 226 3.79 -25.01 15.05
N GLU A 227 3.28 -26.00 15.78
CA GLU A 227 1.97 -25.91 16.47
C GLU A 227 1.93 -24.94 17.65
N LYS A 228 3.10 -24.61 18.22
CA LYS A 228 3.23 -23.70 19.36
C LYS A 228 3.57 -22.28 18.95
N ARG A 229 2.93 -21.78 17.94
CA ARG A 229 3.10 -20.40 17.46
C ARG A 229 1.73 -19.80 17.15
N PRO A 230 1.51 -18.50 17.39
CA PRO A 230 0.24 -17.87 17.11
C PRO A 230 -0.05 -17.85 15.59
N LEU A 231 -1.31 -17.95 15.25
CA LEU A 231 -1.79 -17.84 13.89
C LEU A 231 -2.32 -16.42 13.65
N MET A 232 -1.95 -15.83 12.52
CA MET A 232 -2.45 -14.51 12.15
C MET A 232 -2.59 -14.38 10.62
N VAL A 233 -3.73 -13.86 10.20
CA VAL A 233 -3.91 -13.32 8.85
C VAL A 233 -3.53 -11.85 8.90
N MET A 234 -2.42 -11.48 8.25
CA MET A 234 -1.91 -10.11 8.23
C MET A 234 -2.62 -9.25 7.20
N GLU A 235 -3.15 -9.85 6.15
CA GLU A 235 -4.10 -9.21 5.24
C GLU A 235 -5.28 -10.15 5.02
N PHE A 236 -6.36 -9.90 5.76
CA PHE A 236 -7.62 -10.56 5.53
C PHE A 236 -8.41 -9.78 4.47
N TRP A 237 -8.30 -10.21 3.21
CA TRP A 237 -8.92 -9.54 2.08
C TRP A 237 -10.43 -9.70 2.09
N ILE A 238 -11.14 -8.60 2.32
CA ILE A 238 -12.61 -8.56 2.43
C ILE A 238 -13.30 -7.95 1.21
N GLY A 239 -12.54 -7.53 0.23
CA GLY A 239 -12.94 -6.89 -1.00
C GLY A 239 -11.82 -7.00 -2.04
N TRP A 240 -11.83 -6.11 -3.01
CA TRP A 240 -10.82 -6.00 -4.04
C TRP A 240 -10.76 -4.59 -4.60
N PHE A 241 -9.64 -4.23 -5.23
CA PHE A 241 -9.45 -2.97 -5.93
C PHE A 241 -10.02 -3.04 -7.36
N ASP A 242 -10.22 -1.88 -7.98
CA ASP A 242 -10.69 -1.75 -9.34
C ASP A 242 -9.56 -1.29 -10.26
N ALA A 243 -9.48 -1.88 -11.46
CA ALA A 243 -8.60 -1.42 -12.51
C ALA A 243 -9.31 -0.42 -13.43
N TRP A 244 -8.55 0.46 -14.02
CA TRP A 244 -9.07 1.45 -14.95
C TRP A 244 -9.64 0.77 -16.22
N GLY A 245 -10.92 1.00 -16.48
CA GLY A 245 -11.65 0.36 -17.58
C GLY A 245 -12.40 -0.91 -17.19
N ASP A 246 -12.44 -1.29 -15.91
CA ASP A 246 -13.34 -2.34 -15.43
C ASP A 246 -14.80 -1.91 -15.59
N ASP A 247 -15.65 -2.85 -16.02
CA ASP A 247 -17.07 -2.59 -16.25
C ASP A 247 -17.89 -2.49 -14.96
N GLN A 248 -17.34 -3.03 -13.86
CA GLN A 248 -18.04 -3.14 -12.59
C GLN A 248 -17.08 -2.92 -11.42
N HIS A 249 -17.58 -2.30 -10.35
CA HIS A 249 -16.92 -2.23 -9.07
C HIS A 249 -16.84 -3.63 -8.42
N HIS A 250 -15.65 -4.03 -7.99
CA HIS A 250 -15.44 -5.31 -7.33
C HIS A 250 -16.05 -5.29 -5.93
N THR A 251 -16.85 -6.28 -5.62
CA THR A 251 -17.48 -6.47 -4.30
C THR A 251 -17.38 -7.91 -3.87
N THR A 252 -17.30 -8.13 -2.56
CA THR A 252 -17.29 -9.45 -1.94
C THR A 252 -18.58 -9.64 -1.14
N SER A 253 -19.15 -10.85 -1.21
CA SER A 253 -20.31 -11.21 -0.40
C SER A 253 -20.04 -10.97 1.09
N THR A 254 -20.86 -10.12 1.74
CA THR A 254 -20.77 -9.89 3.18
C THR A 254 -20.93 -11.18 3.98
N GLN A 255 -21.76 -12.10 3.54
CA GLN A 255 -22.01 -13.38 4.23
C GLN A 255 -20.77 -14.28 4.20
N ASP A 256 -20.09 -14.36 3.04
CA ASP A 256 -18.87 -15.15 2.89
C ASP A 256 -17.73 -14.53 3.70
N ALA A 257 -17.55 -13.22 3.63
CA ALA A 257 -16.54 -12.50 4.42
C ALA A 257 -16.77 -12.65 5.94
N VAL A 258 -18.02 -12.61 6.39
CA VAL A 258 -18.39 -12.86 7.80
C VAL A 258 -18.02 -14.27 8.24
N LYS A 259 -18.31 -15.28 7.42
CA LYS A 259 -17.98 -16.68 7.72
C LYS A 259 -16.45 -16.86 7.85
N GLU A 260 -15.69 -16.33 6.90
CA GLU A 260 -14.23 -16.42 6.95
C GLU A 260 -13.65 -15.64 8.16
N LEU A 261 -14.23 -14.49 8.55
CA LEU A 261 -13.86 -13.78 9.76
C LEU A 261 -14.12 -14.60 11.04
N GLN A 262 -15.27 -15.27 11.12
CA GLN A 262 -15.60 -16.19 12.23
C GLN A 262 -14.57 -17.31 12.33
N ASP A 263 -14.22 -17.94 11.21
CA ASP A 263 -13.22 -18.99 11.14
C ASP A 263 -11.83 -18.48 11.53
N CYS A 264 -11.49 -17.24 11.14
CA CYS A 264 -10.23 -16.60 11.51
C CYS A 264 -10.15 -16.33 13.02
N LEU A 265 -11.15 -15.67 13.59
CA LEU A 265 -11.16 -15.30 15.02
C LEU A 265 -11.29 -16.50 15.95
N ALA A 266 -11.89 -17.60 15.50
CA ALA A 266 -11.93 -18.84 16.26
C ALA A 266 -10.55 -19.51 16.41
N LEU A 267 -9.64 -19.30 15.47
CA LEU A 267 -8.34 -19.99 15.40
C LEU A 267 -7.14 -19.10 15.68
N GLY A 268 -7.24 -17.79 15.46
CA GLY A 268 -6.10 -16.88 15.51
C GLY A 268 -6.47 -15.42 15.61
N SER A 269 -5.58 -14.58 15.15
CA SER A 269 -5.67 -13.12 15.08
C SER A 269 -5.84 -12.64 13.64
N VAL A 270 -6.32 -11.41 13.47
CA VAL A 270 -6.67 -10.85 12.16
C VAL A 270 -6.23 -9.40 12.02
N ASN A 271 -5.76 -9.04 10.84
CA ASN A 271 -5.76 -7.66 10.35
C ASN A 271 -6.69 -7.58 9.12
N ILE A 272 -7.77 -6.84 9.23
CA ILE A 272 -8.78 -6.71 8.18
C ILE A 272 -8.24 -5.76 7.10
N TYR A 273 -8.12 -6.25 5.89
CA TYR A 273 -7.63 -5.52 4.74
C TYR A 273 -8.74 -5.37 3.68
N MET A 274 -9.34 -4.20 3.51
CA MET A 274 -9.12 -2.91 4.17
C MET A 274 -10.23 -2.62 5.18
N PHE A 275 -9.90 -2.08 6.33
CA PHE A 275 -10.90 -1.42 7.16
C PHE A 275 -11.41 -0.14 6.49
N HIS A 276 -10.49 0.66 5.98
CA HIS A 276 -10.76 1.85 5.18
C HIS A 276 -9.72 1.94 4.04
N GLY A 277 -10.19 1.86 2.82
CA GLY A 277 -9.31 1.90 1.65
C GLY A 277 -8.73 3.30 1.41
N GLY A 278 -9.59 4.30 1.28
CA GLY A 278 -9.21 5.69 1.05
C GLY A 278 -8.97 6.03 -0.41
N THR A 279 -8.13 7.02 -0.66
CA THR A 279 -7.93 7.64 -1.98
C THR A 279 -6.44 7.62 -2.38
N ASN A 280 -6.15 7.17 -3.58
CA ASN A 280 -4.83 7.31 -4.19
C ASN A 280 -4.67 8.75 -4.70
N PHE A 281 -4.16 9.65 -3.86
CA PHE A 281 -4.03 11.07 -4.21
C PHE A 281 -2.99 11.29 -5.31
N GLY A 282 -3.29 12.21 -6.20
CA GLY A 282 -2.42 12.56 -7.31
C GLY A 282 -2.32 11.43 -8.34
N PHE A 283 -1.12 10.93 -8.58
CA PHE A 283 -0.82 9.84 -9.51
C PHE A 283 -0.23 8.61 -8.77
N MET A 284 -0.68 8.37 -7.55
CA MET A 284 -0.12 7.32 -6.69
C MET A 284 -0.87 5.98 -6.77
N ASN A 285 -1.87 5.87 -7.63
CA ASN A 285 -2.46 4.58 -7.98
C ASN A 285 -1.42 3.72 -8.71
N GLY A 286 -1.29 2.48 -8.28
CA GLY A 286 -0.38 1.51 -8.88
C GLY A 286 -0.93 0.86 -10.14
N SER A 287 -0.32 -0.23 -10.52
CA SER A 287 -0.78 -1.06 -11.63
C SER A 287 -0.39 -2.51 -11.39
N ASN A 288 -1.31 -3.42 -11.65
CA ASN A 288 -1.03 -4.84 -11.72
C ASN A 288 -0.70 -5.26 -13.17
N TYR A 289 -0.13 -6.43 -13.33
CA TYR A 289 0.18 -6.99 -14.63
C TYR A 289 -0.32 -8.44 -14.73
N TYR A 290 -1.34 -8.64 -15.55
CA TYR A 290 -1.97 -9.93 -15.82
C TYR A 290 -1.88 -10.25 -17.32
N GLU A 291 -0.67 -10.47 -17.85
CA GLU A 291 -0.38 -10.52 -19.29
C GLU A 291 -0.55 -9.17 -20.01
N ARG A 292 -1.12 -8.20 -19.37
CA ARG A 292 -1.29 -6.81 -19.78
C ARG A 292 -1.29 -5.90 -18.55
N LEU A 293 -1.04 -4.62 -18.78
CA LEU A 293 -1.10 -3.61 -17.74
C LEU A 293 -2.55 -3.39 -17.29
N ALA A 294 -2.76 -3.38 -15.99
CA ALA A 294 -4.05 -3.10 -15.33
C ALA A 294 -3.84 -1.99 -14.29
N PRO A 295 -3.83 -0.71 -14.73
CA PRO A 295 -3.68 0.42 -13.82
C PRO A 295 -4.87 0.52 -12.88
N ASP A 296 -4.60 0.77 -11.60
CA ASP A 296 -5.63 0.96 -10.60
C ASP A 296 -6.29 2.35 -10.73
N VAL A 297 -7.48 2.50 -10.17
CA VAL A 297 -8.19 3.78 -10.16
C VAL A 297 -7.80 4.63 -8.96
N THR A 298 -8.21 5.91 -8.98
CA THR A 298 -7.95 6.86 -7.89
C THR A 298 -8.60 6.42 -6.57
N SER A 299 -9.82 5.90 -6.63
CA SER A 299 -10.50 5.36 -5.45
C SER A 299 -9.90 4.01 -5.05
N TYR A 300 -9.44 3.90 -3.80
CA TYR A 300 -9.09 2.63 -3.20
C TYR A 300 -10.22 2.18 -2.27
N ASP A 301 -11.46 2.28 -2.75
CA ASP A 301 -12.66 1.89 -1.98
C ASP A 301 -12.55 0.47 -1.43
N TYR A 302 -12.09 -0.48 -2.24
CA TYR A 302 -11.78 -1.87 -1.88
C TYR A 302 -13.01 -2.66 -1.40
N ASP A 303 -14.23 -2.14 -1.53
CA ASP A 303 -15.42 -2.68 -0.85
C ASP A 303 -15.19 -2.85 0.66
N ALA A 304 -14.50 -1.86 1.26
CA ALA A 304 -14.02 -1.84 2.62
C ALA A 304 -15.16 -1.70 3.64
N LEU A 305 -14.81 -1.76 4.94
CA LEU A 305 -15.79 -1.61 6.02
C LEU A 305 -16.28 -0.17 6.19
N LEU A 306 -15.46 0.82 5.83
CA LEU A 306 -15.89 2.21 5.65
C LEU A 306 -15.90 2.55 4.17
N THR A 307 -16.88 3.33 3.75
CA THR A 307 -16.85 3.97 2.42
C THR A 307 -15.63 4.88 2.30
N GLU A 308 -15.24 5.27 1.07
CA GLU A 308 -14.11 6.18 0.84
C GLU A 308 -14.25 7.50 1.61
N TRP A 309 -15.48 8.01 1.80
CA TRP A 309 -15.74 9.21 2.62
C TRP A 309 -15.91 8.92 4.12
N GLY A 310 -15.76 7.66 4.57
CA GLY A 310 -15.64 7.27 5.97
C GLY A 310 -16.94 6.85 6.67
N GLU A 311 -18.04 6.59 5.97
CA GLU A 311 -19.25 6.07 6.60
C GLU A 311 -19.22 4.55 6.77
N PRO A 312 -19.69 4.02 7.92
CA PRO A 312 -19.82 2.58 8.11
C PRO A 312 -20.76 1.92 7.09
N THR A 313 -20.31 0.83 6.48
CA THR A 313 -21.07 0.03 5.52
C THR A 313 -21.94 -1.03 6.21
N ALA A 314 -22.75 -1.74 5.44
CA ALA A 314 -23.46 -2.92 5.95
C ALA A 314 -22.49 -4.02 6.41
N LYS A 315 -21.37 -4.18 5.69
CA LYS A 315 -20.29 -5.11 6.03
C LYS A 315 -19.64 -4.76 7.37
N TYR A 316 -19.41 -3.47 7.67
CA TYR A 316 -18.96 -3.00 8.98
C TYR A 316 -19.90 -3.47 10.11
N GLN A 317 -21.21 -3.31 9.95
CA GLN A 317 -22.17 -3.71 10.97
C GLN A 317 -22.18 -5.24 11.17
N ALA A 318 -22.02 -6.01 10.12
CA ALA A 318 -21.92 -7.45 10.18
C ALA A 318 -20.65 -7.92 10.89
N PHE A 319 -19.51 -7.31 10.58
CA PHE A 319 -18.21 -7.61 11.21
C PHE A 319 -18.22 -7.25 12.71
N LYS A 320 -18.79 -6.09 13.06
CA LYS A 320 -18.93 -5.67 14.46
C LYS A 320 -19.66 -6.71 15.29
N LYS A 321 -20.71 -7.34 14.75
CA LYS A 321 -21.46 -8.41 15.43
C LYS A 321 -20.59 -9.65 15.69
N VAL A 322 -19.75 -10.03 14.74
CA VAL A 322 -18.82 -11.15 14.90
C VAL A 322 -17.74 -10.82 15.94
N ILE A 323 -17.18 -9.63 15.88
CA ILE A 323 -16.11 -9.19 16.79
C ILE A 323 -16.61 -9.12 18.23
N ALA A 324 -17.89 -8.80 18.46
CA ALA A 324 -18.51 -8.75 19.78
C ALA A 324 -18.44 -10.10 20.55
N ASP A 325 -18.28 -11.24 19.85
CA ASP A 325 -18.09 -12.54 20.50
C ASP A 325 -16.66 -12.73 21.05
N TYR A 326 -15.71 -11.89 20.63
CA TYR A 326 -14.27 -12.01 20.94
C TYR A 326 -13.68 -10.80 21.66
N ALA A 327 -14.32 -9.66 21.61
CA ALA A 327 -13.85 -8.41 22.22
C ALA A 327 -15.01 -7.58 22.77
N GLU A 328 -14.71 -6.82 23.82
CA GLU A 328 -15.65 -5.80 24.31
C GLU A 328 -15.79 -4.68 23.27
N ILE A 329 -17.03 -4.35 22.93
CA ILE A 329 -17.33 -3.25 22.03
C ILE A 329 -17.46 -1.97 22.84
N PRO A 330 -16.53 -1.02 22.69
CA PRO A 330 -16.62 0.24 23.44
C PRO A 330 -17.74 1.14 22.91
N GLU A 331 -18.28 1.96 23.79
CA GLU A 331 -19.27 2.97 23.45
C GLU A 331 -18.75 4.36 23.83
N PHE A 332 -18.57 5.20 22.86
CA PHE A 332 -18.23 6.62 23.01
C PHE A 332 -18.72 7.42 21.80
N PRO A 333 -19.01 8.72 21.96
CA PRO A 333 -19.41 9.57 20.85
C PRO A 333 -18.22 9.82 19.91
N LEU A 334 -18.47 9.86 18.60
CA LEU A 334 -17.46 10.30 17.63
C LEU A 334 -17.07 11.75 17.89
N SER A 335 -15.79 12.06 17.78
CA SER A 335 -15.23 13.39 18.00
C SER A 335 -15.67 14.40 16.94
N MET A 336 -16.05 13.93 15.74
CA MET A 336 -16.50 14.78 14.64
C MET A 336 -17.72 14.19 13.93
N LYS A 337 -18.51 15.10 13.32
CA LYS A 337 -19.57 14.75 12.39
C LYS A 337 -19.10 15.07 10.98
N LEU A 338 -19.15 14.07 10.10
CA LEU A 338 -18.86 14.28 8.68
C LEU A 338 -20.01 15.04 8.03
N GLU A 339 -19.69 16.18 7.43
CA GLU A 339 -20.65 16.99 6.68
C GLU A 339 -20.45 16.78 5.18
N ARG A 340 -21.56 16.60 4.48
CA ARG A 340 -21.60 16.52 3.02
C ARG A 340 -22.39 17.68 2.44
N LYS A 341 -21.92 18.20 1.32
CA LYS A 341 -22.56 19.32 0.64
C LYS A 341 -22.71 19.05 -0.86
N ALA A 342 -23.89 19.32 -1.38
CA ALA A 342 -24.11 19.39 -2.81
C ALA A 342 -23.70 20.77 -3.33
N TYR A 343 -22.72 20.83 -4.22
CA TYR A 343 -22.19 22.10 -4.76
C TYR A 343 -22.97 22.62 -5.96
N GLY A 344 -23.87 21.82 -6.52
CA GLY A 344 -24.65 22.18 -7.70
C GLY A 344 -23.84 22.17 -9.00
N THR A 345 -24.31 22.90 -9.99
CA THR A 345 -23.65 22.99 -11.30
C THR A 345 -23.05 24.40 -11.48
N PHE A 346 -21.82 24.45 -11.97
CA PHE A 346 -21.14 25.69 -12.28
C PHE A 346 -20.40 25.59 -13.64
N SER A 347 -20.25 26.70 -14.30
CA SER A 347 -19.56 26.79 -15.60
C SER A 347 -18.06 26.97 -15.38
N VAL A 348 -17.24 26.26 -16.15
CA VAL A 348 -15.79 26.52 -16.24
C VAL A 348 -15.58 27.91 -16.87
N LYS A 349 -14.90 28.80 -16.14
CA LYS A 349 -14.68 30.19 -16.56
C LYS A 349 -13.36 30.38 -17.32
N GLU A 350 -12.37 29.56 -17.00
CA GLU A 350 -11.01 29.66 -17.54
C GLU A 350 -10.51 28.28 -17.97
N ARG A 351 -9.83 28.23 -19.10
CA ARG A 351 -9.15 27.02 -19.60
C ARG A 351 -7.95 27.43 -20.43
N VAL A 352 -6.92 26.57 -20.44
CA VAL A 352 -5.71 26.77 -21.25
C VAL A 352 -5.31 25.46 -21.91
N SER A 353 -4.83 25.50 -23.14
CA SER A 353 -4.28 24.34 -23.82
C SER A 353 -2.90 23.98 -23.27
N LEU A 354 -2.65 22.70 -23.03
CA LEU A 354 -1.32 22.22 -22.67
C LEU A 354 -0.27 22.62 -23.72
N PHE A 355 -0.58 22.51 -25.00
CA PHE A 355 0.34 22.90 -26.09
C PHE A 355 0.76 24.38 -26.04
N SER A 356 -0.11 25.26 -25.56
CA SER A 356 0.22 26.68 -25.41
C SER A 356 1.07 26.98 -24.16
N MET A 357 1.13 26.05 -23.22
CA MET A 357 1.82 26.23 -21.94
C MET A 357 3.10 25.40 -21.80
N ILE A 358 3.33 24.43 -22.67
CA ILE A 358 4.37 23.42 -22.49
C ILE A 358 5.78 24.05 -22.32
N ASP A 359 6.11 25.05 -23.11
CA ASP A 359 7.40 25.73 -23.06
C ASP A 359 7.54 26.64 -21.82
N THR A 360 6.44 26.92 -21.10
CA THR A 360 6.42 27.69 -19.85
C THR A 360 6.57 26.78 -18.62
N ILE A 361 5.92 25.62 -18.66
CA ILE A 361 5.84 24.71 -17.51
C ILE A 361 6.94 23.63 -17.49
N SER A 362 7.63 23.42 -18.63
CA SER A 362 8.65 22.39 -18.74
C SER A 362 9.82 22.86 -19.61
N GLN A 363 11.03 22.39 -19.27
CA GLN A 363 12.23 22.59 -20.08
C GLN A 363 12.48 21.34 -20.93
N PRO A 364 12.71 21.49 -22.25
CA PRO A 364 12.91 20.35 -23.14
C PRO A 364 14.25 19.64 -22.88
N ILE A 365 14.20 18.33 -22.87
CA ILE A 365 15.38 17.46 -22.89
C ILE A 365 15.55 16.95 -24.33
N ILE A 366 16.63 17.36 -25.01
CA ILE A 366 16.87 17.00 -26.41
C ILE A 366 17.71 15.75 -26.49
N ARG A 367 17.18 14.70 -27.13
CA ARG A 367 17.85 13.40 -27.35
C ARG A 367 17.49 12.85 -28.73
N ASN A 368 18.27 11.85 -29.17
CA ASN A 368 18.02 11.16 -30.44
C ASN A 368 16.96 10.04 -30.32
N TYR A 369 16.52 9.72 -29.11
CA TYR A 369 15.51 8.72 -28.80
C TYR A 369 14.68 9.14 -27.58
N PRO A 370 13.44 8.67 -27.43
CA PRO A 370 12.62 8.92 -26.26
C PRO A 370 13.26 8.36 -24.98
N LEU A 371 13.23 9.14 -23.91
CA LEU A 371 13.62 8.70 -22.57
C LEU A 371 12.37 8.35 -21.77
N SER A 372 12.50 7.45 -20.78
CA SER A 372 11.44 7.24 -19.79
C SER A 372 11.29 8.45 -18.84
N MET A 373 10.18 8.51 -18.10
CA MET A 373 9.98 9.53 -17.07
C MET A 373 11.10 9.53 -16.04
N GLU A 374 11.48 8.36 -15.55
CA GLU A 374 12.53 8.19 -14.53
C GLU A 374 13.88 8.72 -15.01
N ALA A 375 14.22 8.46 -16.28
CA ALA A 375 15.43 9.00 -16.89
C ALA A 375 15.39 10.52 -17.09
N CYS A 376 14.20 11.11 -17.11
CA CYS A 376 13.96 12.56 -17.13
C CYS A 376 13.84 13.18 -15.73
N ASN A 377 14.08 12.40 -14.66
CA ASN A 377 13.89 12.81 -13.27
C ASN A 377 12.46 13.24 -12.94
N GLN A 378 11.49 12.51 -13.50
CA GLN A 378 10.06 12.73 -13.28
C GLN A 378 9.45 11.47 -12.65
N ALA A 379 8.75 11.65 -11.52
CA ALA A 379 8.13 10.55 -10.79
C ALA A 379 6.82 10.07 -11.43
N THR A 380 5.94 11.00 -11.76
CA THR A 380 4.54 10.73 -12.12
C THR A 380 4.00 11.79 -13.08
N GLY A 381 2.78 11.58 -13.57
CA GLY A 381 2.06 12.55 -14.38
C GLY A 381 2.18 12.28 -15.88
N TYR A 382 2.54 13.29 -16.65
CA TYR A 382 2.57 13.21 -18.10
C TYR A 382 3.96 13.52 -18.63
N ILE A 383 4.38 12.80 -19.69
CA ILE A 383 5.56 13.12 -20.48
C ILE A 383 5.13 13.46 -21.91
N TYR A 384 5.69 14.53 -22.48
CA TYR A 384 5.39 14.97 -23.83
C TYR A 384 6.60 14.79 -24.73
N TYR A 385 6.49 13.88 -25.70
CA TYR A 385 7.50 13.64 -26.72
C TYR A 385 7.16 14.45 -27.96
N ARG A 386 8.14 15.19 -28.51
CA ARG A 386 8.00 15.96 -29.74
C ARG A 386 9.14 15.66 -30.69
N SER A 387 8.83 15.33 -31.94
CA SER A 387 9.82 15.12 -32.98
C SER A 387 9.38 15.74 -34.30
N LEU A 388 10.33 16.05 -35.16
CA LEU A 388 10.07 16.48 -36.51
C LEU A 388 10.30 15.30 -37.46
N SER A 389 9.25 14.86 -38.16
CA SER A 389 9.31 13.70 -39.05
C SER A 389 9.74 14.02 -40.48
N GLY A 390 10.07 15.28 -40.76
CA GLY A 390 10.46 15.78 -42.11
C GLY A 390 9.26 16.23 -42.95
N PRO A 391 9.40 16.30 -44.28
CA PRO A 391 8.36 16.78 -45.15
C PRO A 391 7.13 15.87 -45.17
N ALA A 392 5.97 16.43 -45.51
CA ALA A 392 4.72 15.70 -45.65
C ALA A 392 4.89 14.47 -46.57
N ARG A 393 4.30 13.35 -46.19
CA ARG A 393 4.28 12.09 -46.93
C ARG A 393 2.86 11.70 -47.26
N LYS A 394 2.67 10.92 -48.32
CA LYS A 394 1.34 10.41 -48.68
C LYS A 394 0.85 9.35 -47.71
N ILE A 395 1.76 8.52 -47.21
CA ILE A 395 1.51 7.47 -46.21
C ILE A 395 2.72 7.45 -45.28
N ALA A 396 2.48 7.43 -44.03
CA ALA A 396 3.48 7.21 -43.02
C ALA A 396 2.98 6.16 -41.99
N ASP A 397 3.86 5.28 -41.59
CA ASP A 397 3.56 4.30 -40.57
C ASP A 397 4.24 4.70 -39.25
N TYR A 398 3.58 4.47 -38.15
CA TYR A 398 4.19 4.59 -36.85
C TYR A 398 3.77 3.44 -35.93
N ARG A 399 4.60 3.18 -34.93
CA ARG A 399 4.33 2.23 -33.88
C ARG A 399 4.93 2.75 -32.58
N LEU A 400 4.16 2.66 -31.49
CA LEU A 400 4.65 2.88 -30.14
C LEU A 400 5.38 1.62 -29.66
N ILE A 401 6.62 1.77 -29.21
CA ILE A 401 7.46 0.67 -28.73
C ILE A 401 7.79 0.90 -27.26
N ASN A 402 7.64 -0.12 -26.44
CA ASN A 402 7.89 -0.07 -24.99
C ASN A 402 7.08 1.00 -24.24
N THR A 403 5.90 1.32 -24.77
CA THR A 403 4.93 2.16 -24.09
C THR A 403 4.00 1.27 -23.28
N MET A 404 3.87 1.55 -21.99
CA MET A 404 3.08 0.71 -21.07
C MET A 404 1.80 1.40 -20.61
N ASP A 405 1.71 2.72 -20.78
CA ASP A 405 0.59 3.54 -20.32
C ASP A 405 -0.33 3.93 -21.47
N ARG A 406 -1.14 4.95 -21.23
CA ARG A 406 -2.03 5.51 -22.22
C ARG A 406 -1.34 6.60 -23.02
N ALA A 407 -1.33 6.48 -24.35
CA ALA A 407 -0.66 7.39 -25.25
C ALA A 407 -1.65 8.16 -26.13
N HIS A 408 -1.48 9.49 -26.20
CA HIS A 408 -2.19 10.34 -27.14
C HIS A 408 -1.21 10.80 -28.23
N THR A 409 -1.46 10.39 -29.46
CA THR A 409 -0.63 10.76 -30.62
C THR A 409 -1.26 11.93 -31.37
N PHE A 410 -0.44 12.95 -31.62
CA PHE A 410 -0.85 14.16 -32.37
C PHE A 410 0.04 14.36 -33.58
N ILE A 411 -0.54 14.86 -34.67
CA ILE A 411 0.18 15.37 -35.84
C ILE A 411 -0.17 16.82 -36.00
N ASN A 412 0.84 17.70 -36.00
CA ASN A 412 0.63 19.17 -36.11
C ASN A 412 -0.36 19.69 -35.05
N GLN A 413 -0.37 19.14 -33.85
CA GLN A 413 -1.27 19.42 -32.72
C GLN A 413 -2.73 18.93 -32.93
N GLU A 414 -3.04 18.25 -34.01
CA GLU A 414 -4.33 17.57 -34.17
C GLU A 414 -4.25 16.15 -33.66
N LEU A 415 -5.22 15.76 -32.81
CA LEU A 415 -5.29 14.42 -32.23
C LEU A 415 -5.52 13.40 -33.36
N LEU A 416 -4.54 12.53 -33.56
CA LEU A 416 -4.65 11.41 -34.47
C LEU A 416 -5.33 10.23 -33.82
N ARG A 417 -4.86 9.88 -32.58
CA ARG A 417 -5.20 8.62 -31.99
C ARG A 417 -4.94 8.61 -30.47
N ILE A 418 -5.71 7.80 -29.78
CA ILE A 418 -5.46 7.40 -28.37
C ILE A 418 -5.26 5.92 -28.37
N ASP A 419 -4.11 5.48 -27.88
CA ASP A 419 -3.74 4.08 -27.70
C ASP A 419 -3.70 3.73 -26.21
N TYR A 420 -4.33 2.64 -25.86
CA TYR A 420 -4.35 2.12 -24.50
C TYR A 420 -4.41 0.58 -24.54
N ASP A 421 -3.73 -0.07 -23.60
CA ASP A 421 -3.75 -1.52 -23.42
C ASP A 421 -3.43 -2.30 -24.73
N ARG A 422 -4.45 -2.84 -25.40
CA ARG A 422 -4.30 -3.73 -26.57
C ARG A 422 -3.88 -3.01 -27.85
N GLU A 423 -4.12 -1.71 -27.93
CA GLU A 423 -3.69 -0.91 -29.07
C GLU A 423 -2.20 -0.60 -29.04
N ILE A 424 -1.59 -0.58 -27.85
CA ILE A 424 -0.16 -0.28 -27.72
C ILE A 424 0.68 -1.35 -28.41
N GLY A 425 1.62 -0.87 -29.24
CA GLY A 425 2.51 -1.73 -30.02
C GLY A 425 1.98 -2.17 -31.39
N GLN A 426 0.73 -1.85 -31.71
CA GLN A 426 0.21 -2.04 -33.07
C GLN A 426 0.81 -1.00 -34.02
N SER A 427 0.93 -1.37 -35.32
CA SER A 427 1.37 -0.45 -36.36
C SER A 427 0.17 0.22 -37.02
N TYR A 428 0.29 1.52 -37.28
CA TYR A 428 -0.75 2.32 -37.91
C TYR A 428 -0.18 3.13 -39.05
N SER A 429 -1.00 3.27 -40.11
CA SER A 429 -0.73 4.14 -41.26
C SER A 429 -1.61 5.36 -41.22
N PHE A 430 -1.08 6.52 -41.56
CA PHE A 430 -1.80 7.81 -41.64
C PHE A 430 -1.33 8.68 -42.78
#